data_a26d5846775544db52fa55f6a1a93940
#
_entry.id   a26d5846775544db52fa55f6a1a93940
#
_cell.length_a   1.000
_cell.length_b   1.000
_cell.length_c   1.000
_cell.angle_alpha   90.00
_cell.angle_beta   90.00
_cell.angle_gamma   90.00
#
_symmetry.space_group_name_H-M   'P 1'
#
loop_
_entity.id
_entity.type
_entity.pdbx_description
1 polymer ?
#
loop_
_entity_poly.entity_id
_entity_poly.type
_entity_poly.pdbx_seq_one_letter_code
_entity_poly.pdbx_strand_id
1 'polypeptide(L)'
;MKSRSVVVGLAAFAAGLVLSQASALAASAENGKSAFLQHGCWQCHGYQGQGGVTGPKLAPNPIPFDTLSNFVRTTSRAMPPFSKDILSDDDLADIYAYLASIPKGPDPKDIPLLNP
;
A
#
# COMPACT_ATOMS: atom_id res chain seq x y z
N MET A 1 76.82 22.06 -5.31
CA MET A 1 75.79 21.67 -4.28
C MET A 1 74.47 21.68 -4.93
N LYS A 2 73.90 20.49 -5.19
CA LYS A 2 72.59 20.33 -5.91
C LYS A 2 71.53 20.01 -4.84
N SER A 3 70.59 20.93 -4.65
CA SER A 3 69.45 20.77 -3.80
C SER A 3 68.39 19.87 -4.51
N ARG A 4 68.04 18.76 -3.90
CA ARG A 4 66.99 17.87 -4.38
C ARG A 4 65.69 18.21 -3.63
N SER A 5 64.77 18.83 -4.32
CA SER A 5 63.41 19.02 -3.82
C SER A 5 62.63 17.71 -3.90
N VAL A 6 62.19 17.23 -2.75
CA VAL A 6 61.28 16.08 -2.61
C VAL A 6 59.85 16.61 -2.70
N VAL A 7 59.13 16.25 -3.76
CA VAL A 7 57.70 16.54 -3.91
C VAL A 7 56.94 15.38 -3.23
N VAL A 8 56.33 15.66 -2.12
CA VAL A 8 55.45 14.74 -1.42
C VAL A 8 54.05 14.89 -2.06
N GLY A 9 53.66 13.91 -2.86
CA GLY A 9 52.32 13.85 -3.45
C GLY A 9 51.29 13.42 -2.39
N LEU A 10 50.38 14.32 -2.05
CA LEU A 10 49.19 13.99 -1.27
C LEU A 10 48.18 13.25 -2.15
N ALA A 11 48.06 11.94 -1.96
CA ALA A 11 46.97 11.16 -2.55
C ALA A 11 45.68 11.37 -1.75
N ALA A 12 44.76 12.16 -2.26
CA ALA A 12 43.43 12.32 -1.69
C ALA A 12 42.58 11.08 -1.98
N PHE A 13 42.35 10.23 -0.98
CA PHE A 13 41.39 9.16 -1.02
C PHE A 13 39.98 9.76 -0.88
N ALA A 14 39.27 9.92 -2.00
CA ALA A 14 37.83 10.22 -2.02
C ALA A 14 37.07 8.92 -1.70
N ALA A 15 36.72 8.71 -0.43
CA ALA A 15 35.82 7.65 -0.03
C ALA A 15 34.40 8.05 -0.50
N GLY A 16 33.99 7.50 -1.65
CA GLY A 16 32.63 7.63 -2.15
C GLY A 16 31.65 6.90 -1.23
N LEU A 17 30.86 7.64 -0.46
CA LEU A 17 29.75 7.14 0.34
C LEU A 17 28.63 6.76 -0.64
N VAL A 18 28.54 5.48 -1.01
CA VAL A 18 27.39 4.96 -1.77
C VAL A 18 26.22 4.87 -0.78
N LEU A 19 25.38 5.91 -0.74
CA LEU A 19 24.08 5.83 -0.08
C LEU A 19 23.22 4.84 -0.91
N SER A 20 23.11 3.60 -0.42
CA SER A 20 22.06 2.69 -0.85
C SER A 20 20.71 3.29 -0.47
N GLN A 21 20.07 3.98 -1.41
CA GLN A 21 18.68 4.36 -1.28
C GLN A 21 17.86 3.08 -1.44
N ALA A 22 17.44 2.51 -0.32
CA ALA A 22 16.36 1.55 -0.32
C ALA A 22 15.11 2.32 -0.80
N SER A 23 14.77 2.18 -2.08
CA SER A 23 13.50 2.65 -2.60
C SER A 23 12.41 1.85 -1.88
N ALA A 24 11.76 2.46 -0.89
CA ALA A 24 10.49 1.94 -0.40
C ALA A 24 9.57 1.93 -1.63
N LEU A 25 9.20 0.74 -2.09
CA LEU A 25 8.23 0.58 -3.18
C LEU A 25 6.94 1.27 -2.71
N ALA A 26 6.51 2.28 -3.47
CA ALA A 26 5.23 2.90 -3.21
C ALA A 26 4.12 1.85 -3.41
N ALA A 27 3.13 1.85 -2.51
CA ALA A 27 2.01 0.90 -2.58
C ALA A 27 1.30 0.99 -3.94
N SER A 28 0.99 -0.16 -4.53
CA SER A 28 0.42 -0.31 -5.87
C SER A 28 -1.05 -0.70 -5.81
N ALA A 29 -1.94 0.12 -6.37
CA ALA A 29 -3.36 -0.21 -6.48
C ALA A 29 -3.63 -1.43 -7.38
N GLU A 30 -2.81 -1.68 -8.39
CA GLU A 30 -2.94 -2.84 -9.27
C GLU A 30 -2.59 -4.14 -8.54
N ASN A 31 -1.45 -4.17 -7.85
CA ASN A 31 -1.08 -5.29 -7.00
C ASN A 31 -2.12 -5.48 -5.89
N GLY A 32 -2.60 -4.39 -5.30
CA GLY A 32 -3.63 -4.40 -4.26
C GLY A 32 -4.94 -5.02 -4.72
N LYS A 33 -5.37 -4.76 -5.96
CA LYS A 33 -6.52 -5.44 -6.54
C LYS A 33 -6.29 -6.95 -6.63
N SER A 34 -5.12 -7.35 -7.08
CA SER A 34 -4.76 -8.77 -7.19
C SER A 34 -4.72 -9.44 -5.82
N ALA A 35 -4.08 -8.81 -4.83
CA ALA A 35 -4.02 -9.29 -3.46
C ALA A 35 -5.41 -9.34 -2.80
N PHE A 36 -6.26 -8.33 -3.01
CA PHE A 36 -7.64 -8.29 -2.51
C PHE A 36 -8.47 -9.48 -2.99
N LEU A 37 -8.31 -9.84 -4.26
CA LEU A 37 -8.97 -11.00 -4.84
C LEU A 37 -8.36 -12.32 -4.33
N GLN A 38 -7.04 -12.42 -4.31
CA GLN A 38 -6.29 -13.62 -3.92
C GLN A 38 -6.54 -14.01 -2.46
N HIS A 39 -6.58 -13.03 -1.55
CA HIS A 39 -6.86 -13.26 -0.14
C HIS A 39 -8.35 -13.38 0.20
N GLY A 40 -9.23 -13.33 -0.80
CA GLY A 40 -10.66 -13.59 -0.63
C GLY A 40 -11.45 -12.45 0.03
N CYS A 41 -10.90 -11.25 0.14
CA CYS A 41 -11.58 -10.08 0.74
C CYS A 41 -12.90 -9.76 0.03
N TRP A 42 -12.93 -9.95 -1.29
CA TRP A 42 -14.09 -9.72 -2.14
C TRP A 42 -15.32 -10.56 -1.77
N GLN A 43 -15.14 -11.73 -1.18
CA GLN A 43 -16.24 -12.64 -0.85
C GLN A 43 -17.23 -12.01 0.14
N CYS A 44 -16.73 -11.20 1.05
CA CYS A 44 -17.56 -10.48 2.02
C CYS A 44 -17.75 -9.01 1.65
N HIS A 45 -16.72 -8.37 1.09
CA HIS A 45 -16.69 -6.92 0.87
C HIS A 45 -17.04 -6.49 -0.56
N GLY A 46 -17.31 -7.45 -1.47
CA GLY A 46 -17.56 -7.17 -2.89
C GLY A 46 -16.27 -6.90 -3.66
N TYR A 47 -16.31 -7.06 -4.98
CA TYR A 47 -15.12 -7.00 -5.85
C TYR A 47 -14.37 -5.67 -5.83
N GLN A 48 -15.07 -4.58 -5.50
CA GLN A 48 -14.51 -3.24 -5.39
C GLN A 48 -14.59 -2.70 -3.95
N GLY A 49 -14.75 -3.57 -2.97
CA GLY A 49 -14.92 -3.13 -1.60
C GLY A 49 -16.20 -2.34 -1.35
N GLN A 50 -17.20 -2.45 -2.23
CA GLN A 50 -18.46 -1.73 -2.13
C GLN A 50 -19.34 -2.20 -0.98
N GLY A 51 -18.97 -3.31 -0.35
CA GLY A 51 -19.75 -3.95 0.71
C GLY A 51 -20.76 -4.95 0.18
N GLY A 52 -21.40 -5.66 1.08
CA GLY A 52 -22.42 -6.66 0.82
C GLY A 52 -23.15 -7.05 2.07
N VAL A 53 -23.93 -8.14 2.01
CA VAL A 53 -24.70 -8.65 3.16
C VAL A 53 -23.77 -9.12 4.30
N THR A 54 -22.60 -9.64 3.95
CA THR A 54 -21.67 -10.29 4.90
C THR A 54 -20.53 -9.41 5.35
N GLY A 55 -20.25 -8.32 4.65
CA GLY A 55 -19.15 -7.42 5.00
C GLY A 55 -19.46 -5.95 4.71
N PRO A 56 -18.95 -5.04 5.55
CA PRO A 56 -19.17 -3.63 5.36
C PRO A 56 -18.46 -3.10 4.12
N LYS A 57 -18.90 -1.93 3.68
CA LYS A 57 -18.25 -1.14 2.64
C LYS A 57 -16.85 -0.70 3.10
N LEU A 58 -15.86 -0.90 2.22
CA LEU A 58 -14.47 -0.51 2.43
C LEU A 58 -14.06 0.64 1.51
N ALA A 59 -14.69 0.77 0.34
CA ALA A 59 -14.39 1.77 -0.67
C ALA A 59 -15.68 2.46 -1.16
N PRO A 60 -15.59 3.68 -1.67
CA PRO A 60 -14.45 4.59 -1.64
C PRO A 60 -14.18 5.14 -0.23
N ASN A 61 -13.06 5.81 -0.06
CA ASN A 61 -12.66 6.42 1.21
C ASN A 61 -12.53 5.39 2.35
N PRO A 62 -11.55 4.49 2.28
CA PRO A 62 -11.27 3.55 3.37
C PRO A 62 -10.93 4.30 4.67
N ILE A 63 -11.18 3.67 5.80
CA ILE A 63 -10.74 4.18 7.11
C ILE A 63 -9.21 4.34 7.12
N PRO A 64 -8.61 5.16 8.01
CA PRO A 64 -7.16 5.34 8.06
C PRO A 64 -6.40 4.01 8.09
N PHE A 65 -5.28 3.95 7.36
CA PHE A 65 -4.51 2.72 7.17
C PHE A 65 -4.15 2.01 8.48
N ASP A 66 -3.68 2.75 9.48
CA ASP A 66 -3.29 2.17 10.77
C ASP A 66 -4.48 1.48 11.46
N THR A 67 -5.66 2.08 11.36
CA THR A 67 -6.90 1.51 11.91
C THR A 67 -7.31 0.25 11.16
N LEU A 68 -7.25 0.30 9.82
CA LEU A 68 -7.56 -0.85 8.97
C LEU A 68 -6.58 -1.98 9.22
N SER A 69 -5.28 -1.69 9.24
CA SER A 69 -4.22 -2.66 9.47
C SER A 69 -4.37 -3.33 10.83
N ASN A 70 -4.55 -2.55 11.89
CA ASN A 70 -4.77 -3.11 13.23
C ASN A 70 -6.00 -4.03 13.27
N PHE A 71 -7.11 -3.60 12.67
CA PHE A 71 -8.34 -4.41 12.63
C PHE A 71 -8.11 -5.74 11.89
N VAL A 72 -7.50 -5.69 10.69
CA VAL A 72 -7.21 -6.89 9.90
C VAL A 72 -6.35 -7.89 10.66
N ARG A 73 -5.42 -7.40 11.50
CA ARG A 73 -4.51 -8.26 12.28
C ARG A 73 -5.12 -8.84 13.55
N THR A 74 -6.09 -8.13 14.17
CA THR A 74 -6.51 -8.41 15.54
C THR A 74 -8.00 -8.73 15.68
N THR A 75 -8.77 -8.65 14.61
CA THR A 75 -10.22 -8.91 14.68
C THR A 75 -10.53 -10.32 15.22
N SER A 76 -11.55 -10.41 16.04
CA SER A 76 -12.10 -11.67 16.58
C SER A 76 -13.57 -11.86 16.19
N ARG A 77 -14.04 -11.14 15.18
CA ARG A 77 -15.43 -11.17 14.70
C ARG A 77 -15.61 -12.15 13.54
N ALA A 78 -16.67 -11.99 12.76
CA ALA A 78 -16.95 -12.83 11.60
C ALA A 78 -15.83 -12.77 10.54
N MET A 79 -15.15 -11.65 10.40
CA MET A 79 -13.94 -11.54 9.60
C MET A 79 -12.78 -12.24 10.34
N PRO A 80 -12.07 -13.21 9.74
CA PRO A 80 -10.89 -13.81 10.36
C PRO A 80 -9.72 -12.83 10.44
N PRO A 81 -8.84 -12.93 11.44
CA PRO A 81 -7.60 -12.16 11.45
C PRO A 81 -6.59 -12.73 10.46
N PHE A 82 -5.84 -11.86 9.81
CA PHE A 82 -4.77 -12.23 8.87
C PHE A 82 -3.41 -11.96 9.52
N SER A 83 -2.62 -13.00 9.75
CA SER A 83 -1.23 -12.85 10.18
C SER A 83 -0.36 -12.28 9.06
N LYS A 84 0.82 -11.78 9.42
CA LYS A 84 1.78 -11.27 8.42
C LYS A 84 2.32 -12.35 7.49
N ASP A 85 2.30 -13.61 7.94
CA ASP A 85 2.73 -14.76 7.13
C ASP A 85 1.70 -15.12 6.04
N ILE A 86 0.42 -14.79 6.28
CA ILE A 86 -0.66 -15.04 5.32
C ILE A 86 -0.87 -13.83 4.40
N LEU A 87 -0.86 -12.64 4.95
CA LEU A 87 -1.03 -11.37 4.24
C LEU A 87 0.10 -10.44 4.68
N SER A 88 1.09 -10.23 3.82
CA SER A 88 2.24 -9.37 4.13
C SER A 88 1.82 -7.92 4.42
N ASP A 89 2.69 -7.14 5.04
CA ASP A 89 2.42 -5.72 5.26
C ASP A 89 2.40 -4.96 3.92
N ASP A 90 3.22 -5.39 2.96
CA ASP A 90 3.25 -4.79 1.62
C ASP A 90 1.95 -5.07 0.85
N ASP A 91 1.47 -6.33 0.85
CA ASP A 91 0.18 -6.67 0.23
C ASP A 91 -0.98 -5.90 0.88
N LEU A 92 -0.95 -5.74 2.21
CA LEU A 92 -1.99 -4.98 2.91
C LEU A 92 -1.94 -3.49 2.55
N ALA A 93 -0.74 -2.92 2.39
CA ALA A 93 -0.58 -1.54 1.93
C ALA A 93 -1.06 -1.38 0.48
N ASP A 94 -0.76 -2.35 -0.38
CA ASP A 94 -1.25 -2.40 -1.77
C ASP A 94 -2.78 -2.50 -1.82
N ILE A 95 -3.38 -3.38 -1.01
CA ILE A 95 -4.85 -3.47 -0.87
C ILE A 95 -5.44 -2.13 -0.44
N TYR A 96 -4.82 -1.45 0.51
CA TYR A 96 -5.27 -0.13 0.92
C TYR A 96 -5.22 0.88 -0.23
N ALA A 97 -4.12 0.90 -1.00
CA ALA A 97 -3.99 1.75 -2.18
C ALA A 97 -5.07 1.44 -3.22
N TYR A 98 -5.39 0.16 -3.43
CA TYR A 98 -6.50 -0.25 -4.30
C TYR A 98 -7.84 0.31 -3.81
N LEU A 99 -8.20 0.10 -2.55
CA LEU A 99 -9.47 0.59 -1.99
C LEU A 99 -9.57 2.12 -2.06
N ALA A 100 -8.46 2.82 -1.82
CA ALA A 100 -8.39 4.28 -1.93
C ALA A 100 -8.51 4.78 -3.38
N SER A 101 -8.12 3.97 -4.36
CA SER A 101 -8.20 4.31 -5.78
C SER A 101 -9.61 4.18 -6.38
N ILE A 102 -10.53 3.48 -5.69
CA ILE A 102 -11.90 3.30 -6.17
C ILE A 102 -12.64 4.64 -6.16
N PRO A 103 -13.15 5.10 -7.31
CA PRO A 103 -13.85 6.38 -7.38
C PRO A 103 -15.19 6.33 -6.66
N LYS A 104 -15.65 7.46 -6.16
CA LYS A 104 -17.03 7.61 -5.69
C LYS A 104 -17.98 7.43 -6.87
N GLY A 105 -19.03 6.63 -6.69
CA GLY A 105 -20.11 6.50 -7.67
C GLY A 105 -20.82 7.84 -7.92
N PRO A 106 -21.61 7.94 -9.01
CA PRO A 106 -22.39 9.13 -9.28
C PRO A 106 -23.38 9.40 -8.15
N ASP A 107 -23.70 10.67 -7.95
CA ASP A 107 -24.74 11.05 -6.99
C ASP A 107 -26.08 10.48 -7.50
N PRO A 108 -26.92 9.89 -6.64
CA PRO A 108 -28.23 9.37 -7.06
C PRO A 108 -29.10 10.38 -7.81
N LYS A 109 -28.99 11.68 -7.48
CA LYS A 109 -29.70 12.77 -8.18
C LYS A 109 -29.25 12.95 -9.64
N ASP A 110 -28.03 12.50 -9.97
CA ASP A 110 -27.46 12.63 -11.31
C ASP A 110 -27.74 11.39 -12.19
N ILE A 111 -28.48 10.40 -11.65
CA ILE A 111 -28.86 9.18 -12.36
C ILE A 111 -30.29 9.36 -12.91
N PRO A 112 -30.47 9.50 -14.25
CA PRO A 112 -31.81 9.78 -14.83
C PRO A 112 -32.88 8.73 -14.47
N LEU A 113 -32.48 7.45 -14.36
CA LEU A 113 -33.40 6.36 -14.01
C LEU A 113 -33.93 6.44 -12.57
N LEU A 114 -33.27 7.14 -11.68
CA LEU A 114 -33.68 7.34 -10.28
C LEU A 114 -34.47 8.63 -10.10
N ASN A 115 -34.49 9.52 -11.12
CA ASN A 115 -35.13 10.83 -11.11
C ASN A 115 -35.95 11.00 -12.39
N PRO A 116 -37.07 10.24 -12.58
CA PRO A 116 -37.90 10.27 -13.76
C PRO A 116 -38.67 11.60 -13.90
#